data_e5fb215e0e6825810b2499ba629886e0
#
_entry.id   e5fb215e0e6825810b2499ba629886e0
#
_cell.length_a   1.000
_cell.length_b   1.000
_cell.length_c   1.000
_cell.angle_alpha   90.00
_cell.angle_beta   90.00
_cell.angle_gamma   90.00
#
_symmetry.space_group_name_H-M   'P 1'
#
loop_
_entity.id
_entity.type
_entity.pdbx_description
1 polymer ?
#
loop_
_entity_poly.entity_id
_entity_poly.type
_entity_poly.pdbx_seq_one_letter_code
_entity_poly.pdbx_strand_id
1 'polypeptide(L)'
;GVNSGPVVAWDSGAPLNRWNDILFLLERLNPERNLVPSDGSLRVQCMGLSHEICGELGLGWNRRLSMFRPIVDSSDRPGGFMNMADKWGYNQTDVEMAEERSVLILRILAGQLRFQKTHGRKFFLGDSVTAVDFYWAAFSNLCELMPPERCPVSPDRRPLFENVSDVIKNELDPILMEHRDRVMDEYF
;
A
#
# COMPACT_ATOMS: atom_id res chain seq x y z
N GLY A 1 -24.07 6.37 -2.67
CA GLY A 1 -22.95 7.15 -2.16
C GLY A 1 -21.70 6.31 -2.10
N VAL A 2 -20.54 6.95 -2.09
CA VAL A 2 -19.26 6.27 -1.96
C VAL A 2 -18.99 6.02 -0.47
N ASN A 3 -18.83 4.76 -0.08
CA ASN A 3 -18.69 4.34 1.33
C ASN A 3 -17.22 4.00 1.71
N SER A 4 -16.24 4.34 0.87
CA SER A 4 -14.84 4.01 1.08
C SER A 4 -13.94 5.21 0.79
N GLY A 5 -12.96 5.46 1.66
CA GLY A 5 -11.88 6.41 1.39
C GLY A 5 -10.65 5.72 0.75
N PRO A 6 -9.79 6.49 0.09
CA PRO A 6 -9.95 7.92 -0.17
C PRO A 6 -11.06 8.20 -1.19
N VAL A 7 -11.66 9.40 -1.10
CA VAL A 7 -12.61 9.91 -2.10
C VAL A 7 -12.11 11.29 -2.52
N VAL A 8 -11.98 11.49 -3.82
CA VAL A 8 -11.58 12.77 -4.42
C VAL A 8 -12.67 13.26 -5.36
N ALA A 9 -13.06 14.50 -5.22
CA ALA A 9 -13.93 15.20 -6.14
C ALA A 9 -13.21 16.46 -6.64
N TRP A 10 -13.36 16.76 -7.92
CA TRP A 10 -12.81 17.95 -8.55
C TRP A 10 -13.86 18.61 -9.41
N ASP A 11 -14.09 19.91 -9.17
CA ASP A 11 -15.09 20.71 -9.88
C ASP A 11 -16.47 20.04 -9.87
N SER A 12 -17.16 20.00 -11.00
CA SER A 12 -18.46 19.36 -11.16
C SER A 12 -18.39 17.85 -11.48
N GLY A 13 -17.17 17.25 -11.42
CA GLY A 13 -16.95 15.85 -11.71
C GLY A 13 -17.51 14.90 -10.65
N ALA A 14 -17.84 13.67 -11.07
CA ALA A 14 -18.26 12.64 -10.13
C ALA A 14 -17.12 12.29 -9.16
N PRO A 15 -17.42 12.01 -7.87
CA PRO A 15 -16.40 11.57 -6.91
C PRO A 15 -15.70 10.28 -7.34
N LEU A 16 -14.37 10.27 -7.27
CA LEU A 16 -13.51 9.13 -7.56
C LEU A 16 -13.04 8.47 -6.26
N ASN A 17 -13.03 7.15 -6.21
CA ASN A 17 -12.58 6.39 -5.03
C ASN A 17 -11.65 5.22 -5.36
N ARG A 18 -11.29 5.05 -6.64
CA ARG A 18 -10.29 4.06 -7.05
C ARG A 18 -8.92 4.73 -7.12
N TRP A 19 -7.91 4.04 -6.62
CA TRP A 19 -6.55 4.56 -6.54
C TRP A 19 -6.01 5.04 -7.90
N ASN A 20 -6.25 4.27 -8.97
CA ASN A 20 -5.83 4.61 -10.33
C ASN A 20 -6.57 5.82 -10.90
N ASP A 21 -7.88 5.92 -10.68
CA ASP A 21 -8.68 7.05 -11.16
C ASP A 21 -8.24 8.35 -10.47
N ILE A 22 -7.95 8.27 -9.16
CA ILE A 22 -7.41 9.40 -8.37
C ILE A 22 -6.02 9.78 -8.89
N LEU A 23 -5.13 8.81 -9.13
CA LEU A 23 -3.81 9.06 -9.68
C LEU A 23 -3.90 9.79 -11.02
N PHE A 24 -4.70 9.30 -11.96
CA PHE A 24 -4.88 9.94 -13.26
C PHE A 24 -5.58 11.30 -13.20
N LEU A 25 -6.42 11.53 -12.22
CA LEU A 25 -6.93 12.89 -11.97
C LEU A 25 -5.80 13.83 -11.57
N LEU A 26 -4.95 13.43 -10.61
CA LEU A 26 -3.81 14.22 -10.15
C LEU A 26 -2.80 14.51 -11.28
N GLU A 27 -2.51 13.53 -12.12
CA GLU A 27 -1.65 13.70 -13.32
C GLU A 27 -2.21 14.77 -14.28
N ARG A 28 -3.53 14.81 -14.48
CA ARG A 28 -4.18 15.83 -15.33
C ARG A 28 -4.16 17.22 -14.69
N LEU A 29 -4.24 17.30 -13.35
CA LEU A 29 -4.25 18.58 -12.64
C LEU A 29 -2.85 19.18 -12.50
N ASN A 30 -1.81 18.35 -12.47
CA ASN A 30 -0.42 18.79 -12.38
C ASN A 30 0.48 18.03 -13.35
N PRO A 31 0.40 18.33 -14.66
CA PRO A 31 1.13 17.59 -15.68
C PRO A 31 2.65 17.82 -15.65
N GLU A 32 3.13 18.81 -14.92
CA GLU A 32 4.56 19.10 -14.77
C GLU A 32 5.27 18.19 -13.77
N ARG A 33 4.52 17.53 -12.88
CA ARG A 33 5.05 16.63 -11.85
C ARG A 33 4.46 15.23 -12.01
N ASN A 34 4.79 14.60 -13.13
CA ASN A 34 4.28 13.28 -13.45
C ASN A 34 4.84 12.21 -12.49
N LEU A 35 3.94 11.54 -11.79
CA LEU A 35 4.23 10.34 -10.99
C LEU A 35 4.11 9.05 -11.80
N VAL A 36 3.50 9.13 -12.97
CA VAL A 36 3.38 8.03 -13.93
C VAL A 36 4.33 8.29 -15.10
N PRO A 37 5.36 7.45 -15.31
CA PRO A 37 6.32 7.65 -16.39
C PRO A 37 5.67 7.77 -17.78
N SER A 38 6.24 8.61 -18.63
CA SER A 38 5.83 8.75 -20.04
C SER A 38 6.36 7.61 -20.93
N ASP A 39 7.49 7.00 -20.57
CA ASP A 39 7.98 5.79 -21.24
C ASP A 39 7.00 4.64 -21.06
N GLY A 40 6.63 3.97 -22.17
CA GLY A 40 5.58 2.95 -22.16
C GLY A 40 5.91 1.73 -21.29
N SER A 41 7.18 1.30 -21.26
CA SER A 41 7.61 0.15 -20.46
C SER A 41 7.61 0.49 -18.97
N LEU A 42 8.17 1.63 -18.59
CA LEU A 42 8.16 2.11 -17.21
C LEU A 42 6.74 2.41 -16.72
N ARG A 43 5.87 2.91 -17.60
CA ARG A 43 4.45 3.14 -17.29
C ARG A 43 3.72 1.83 -16.95
N VAL A 44 3.92 0.78 -17.73
CA VAL A 44 3.32 -0.55 -17.45
C VAL A 44 3.82 -1.09 -16.11
N GLN A 45 5.12 -0.99 -15.83
CA GLN A 45 5.69 -1.40 -14.55
C GLN A 45 5.16 -0.56 -13.40
N CYS A 46 5.04 0.77 -13.57
CA CYS A 46 4.49 1.66 -12.56
C CYS A 46 3.06 1.27 -12.18
N MET A 47 2.20 1.05 -13.17
CA MET A 47 0.81 0.64 -12.92
C MET A 47 0.72 -0.75 -12.30
N GLY A 48 1.54 -1.71 -12.75
CA GLY A 48 1.59 -3.06 -12.21
C GLY A 48 2.04 -3.08 -10.75
N LEU A 49 3.19 -2.48 -10.43
CA LEU A 49 3.71 -2.43 -9.06
C LEU A 49 2.77 -1.63 -8.13
N SER A 50 2.19 -0.53 -8.61
CA SER A 50 1.18 0.20 -7.83
C SER A 50 -0.04 -0.66 -7.53
N HIS A 51 -0.51 -1.48 -8.49
CA HIS A 51 -1.61 -2.41 -8.26
C HIS A 51 -1.25 -3.48 -7.24
N GLU A 52 -0.04 -4.06 -7.31
CA GLU A 52 0.45 -5.03 -6.32
C GLU A 52 0.53 -4.43 -4.89
N ILE A 53 0.71 -3.11 -4.76
CA ILE A 53 0.70 -2.46 -3.44
C ILE A 53 -0.72 -2.14 -2.97
N CYS A 54 -1.51 -1.41 -3.77
CA CYS A 54 -2.76 -0.80 -3.33
C CYS A 54 -4.04 -1.31 -4.02
N GLY A 55 -3.91 -2.20 -5.01
CA GLY A 55 -5.05 -2.78 -5.72
C GLY A 55 -5.71 -3.94 -4.98
N GLU A 56 -6.76 -4.48 -5.58
CA GLU A 56 -7.44 -5.70 -5.11
C GLU A 56 -6.46 -6.88 -5.13
N LEU A 57 -6.47 -7.69 -4.08
CA LEU A 57 -5.51 -8.78 -3.83
C LEU A 57 -4.04 -8.32 -3.75
N GLY A 58 -3.76 -7.02 -3.74
CA GLY A 58 -2.45 -6.46 -3.49
C GLY A 58 -2.05 -6.50 -2.01
N LEU A 59 -0.88 -5.95 -1.69
CA LEU A 59 -0.33 -5.95 -0.32
C LEU A 59 -1.31 -5.36 0.69
N GLY A 60 -1.85 -4.17 0.39
CA GLY A 60 -2.78 -3.49 1.28
C GLY A 60 -4.07 -4.27 1.53
N TRP A 61 -4.57 -4.99 0.52
CA TRP A 61 -5.72 -5.88 0.64
C TRP A 61 -5.41 -7.08 1.53
N ASN A 62 -4.38 -7.84 1.20
CA ASN A 62 -4.00 -9.06 1.92
C ASN A 62 -3.62 -8.79 3.38
N ARG A 63 -2.89 -7.69 3.64
CA ARG A 63 -2.56 -7.31 5.02
C ARG A 63 -3.81 -6.97 5.84
N ARG A 64 -4.82 -6.32 5.25
CA ARG A 64 -6.08 -6.05 5.96
C ARG A 64 -6.86 -7.33 6.24
N LEU A 65 -6.93 -8.29 5.31
CA LEU A 65 -7.55 -9.60 5.57
C LEU A 65 -6.87 -10.29 6.76
N SER A 66 -5.53 -10.32 6.78
CA SER A 66 -4.76 -10.90 7.90
C SER A 66 -5.01 -10.18 9.23
N MET A 67 -5.17 -8.86 9.21
CA MET A 67 -5.47 -8.06 10.41
C MET A 67 -6.87 -8.36 10.98
N PHE A 68 -7.86 -8.66 10.14
CA PHE A 68 -9.21 -9.01 10.58
C PHE A 68 -9.34 -10.43 11.10
N ARG A 69 -8.48 -11.35 10.66
CA ARG A 69 -8.55 -12.77 11.03
C ARG A 69 -8.68 -13.02 12.51
N PRO A 70 -7.83 -12.49 13.41
CA PRO A 70 -7.93 -12.72 14.85
C PRO A 70 -9.26 -12.23 15.44
N ILE A 71 -9.85 -11.17 14.86
CA ILE A 71 -11.11 -10.59 15.32
C ILE A 71 -12.30 -11.45 14.86
N VAL A 72 -12.26 -11.92 13.62
CA VAL A 72 -13.31 -12.78 13.04
C VAL A 72 -13.31 -14.17 13.71
N ASP A 73 -12.13 -14.70 14.02
CA ASP A 73 -11.99 -16.01 14.69
C ASP A 73 -12.28 -15.95 16.20
N SER A 74 -12.33 -14.75 16.78
CA SER A 74 -12.64 -14.53 18.20
C SER A 74 -14.11 -14.82 18.53
N SER A 75 -14.37 -15.18 19.79
CA SER A 75 -15.73 -15.26 20.33
C SER A 75 -16.39 -13.88 20.51
N ASP A 76 -15.57 -12.84 20.74
CA ASP A 76 -16.00 -11.45 20.80
C ASP A 76 -15.82 -10.81 19.41
N ARG A 77 -16.95 -10.59 18.73
CA ARG A 77 -17.00 -10.05 17.36
C ARG A 77 -17.62 -8.66 17.35
N PRO A 78 -16.86 -7.60 17.66
CA PRO A 78 -17.40 -6.23 17.66
C PRO A 78 -18.00 -5.88 16.29
N GLY A 79 -19.29 -5.49 16.26
CA GLY A 79 -20.04 -5.28 15.01
C GLY A 79 -19.40 -4.30 14.04
N GLY A 80 -18.70 -3.28 14.54
CA GLY A 80 -17.98 -2.33 13.70
C GLY A 80 -16.83 -2.97 12.90
N PHE A 81 -16.10 -3.92 13.51
CA PHE A 81 -15.03 -4.66 12.83
C PHE A 81 -15.59 -5.71 11.87
N MET A 82 -16.68 -6.36 12.21
CA MET A 82 -17.34 -7.32 11.31
C MET A 82 -17.85 -6.62 10.04
N ASN A 83 -18.52 -5.48 10.17
CA ASN A 83 -18.94 -4.67 9.03
C ASN A 83 -17.77 -4.23 8.15
N MET A 84 -16.61 -3.98 8.77
CA MET A 84 -15.39 -3.62 8.04
C MET A 84 -14.79 -4.83 7.33
N ALA A 85 -14.76 -5.99 7.96
CA ALA A 85 -14.32 -7.24 7.35
C ALA A 85 -15.19 -7.60 6.12
N ASP A 86 -16.51 -7.54 6.27
CA ASP A 86 -17.45 -7.78 5.17
C ASP A 86 -17.25 -6.78 4.02
N LYS A 87 -17.06 -5.51 4.33
CA LYS A 87 -16.78 -4.46 3.34
C LYS A 87 -15.50 -4.73 2.54
N TRP A 88 -14.48 -5.33 3.16
CA TRP A 88 -13.21 -5.71 2.53
C TRP A 88 -13.26 -7.11 1.89
N GLY A 89 -14.46 -7.71 1.80
CA GLY A 89 -14.63 -9.02 1.17
C GLY A 89 -13.94 -10.16 1.92
N TYR A 90 -13.88 -10.06 3.27
CA TYR A 90 -13.27 -11.11 4.08
C TYR A 90 -13.91 -12.46 3.78
N ASN A 91 -13.09 -13.40 3.35
CA ASN A 91 -13.49 -14.80 3.15
C ASN A 91 -12.32 -15.72 3.50
N GLN A 92 -12.64 -16.98 3.85
CA GLN A 92 -11.66 -17.93 4.36
C GLN A 92 -10.55 -18.23 3.36
N THR A 93 -10.88 -18.40 2.08
CA THR A 93 -9.92 -18.74 1.04
C THR A 93 -8.87 -17.66 0.85
N ASP A 94 -9.30 -16.40 0.71
CA ASP A 94 -8.37 -15.28 0.51
C ASP A 94 -7.51 -15.03 1.75
N VAL A 95 -8.08 -15.20 2.95
CA VAL A 95 -7.33 -15.06 4.21
C VAL A 95 -6.23 -16.11 4.35
N GLU A 96 -6.49 -17.37 3.97
CA GLU A 96 -5.49 -18.43 4.00
C GLU A 96 -4.30 -18.13 3.06
N MET A 97 -4.54 -17.48 1.93
CA MET A 97 -3.52 -17.11 0.95
C MET A 97 -2.88 -15.74 1.22
N ALA A 98 -3.48 -14.92 2.08
CA ALA A 98 -3.11 -13.51 2.24
C ALA A 98 -1.66 -13.29 2.70
N GLU A 99 -1.15 -14.14 3.58
CA GLU A 99 0.21 -14.04 4.08
C GLU A 99 1.23 -14.40 3.00
N GLU A 100 1.04 -15.54 2.31
CA GLU A 100 1.90 -15.97 1.22
C GLU A 100 1.93 -14.95 0.08
N ARG A 101 0.78 -14.41 -0.27
CA ARG A 101 0.66 -13.35 -1.29
C ARG A 101 1.40 -12.07 -0.87
N SER A 102 1.28 -11.68 0.40
CA SER A 102 2.01 -10.52 0.94
C SER A 102 3.53 -10.72 0.85
N VAL A 103 4.03 -11.90 1.22
CA VAL A 103 5.45 -12.27 1.11
C VAL A 103 5.94 -12.17 -0.34
N LEU A 104 5.17 -12.73 -1.28
CA LEU A 104 5.51 -12.66 -2.70
C LEU A 104 5.66 -11.20 -3.18
N ILE A 105 4.72 -10.35 -2.81
CA ILE A 105 4.75 -8.92 -3.19
C ILE A 105 5.96 -8.22 -2.57
N LEU A 106 6.27 -8.46 -1.29
CA LEU A 106 7.45 -7.88 -0.64
C LEU A 106 8.74 -8.29 -1.35
N ARG A 107 8.87 -9.56 -1.75
CA ARG A 107 10.02 -10.04 -2.53
C ARG A 107 10.13 -9.39 -3.90
N ILE A 108 9.01 -9.19 -4.60
CA ILE A 108 8.97 -8.49 -5.90
C ILE A 108 9.46 -7.04 -5.72
N LEU A 109 8.94 -6.33 -4.72
CA LEU A 109 9.31 -4.95 -4.45
C LEU A 109 10.80 -4.82 -4.05
N ALA A 110 11.29 -5.69 -3.16
CA ALA A 110 12.70 -5.71 -2.78
C ALA A 110 13.61 -6.03 -3.97
N GLY A 111 13.25 -7.00 -4.79
CA GLY A 111 13.96 -7.35 -6.03
C GLY A 111 14.05 -6.18 -7.00
N GLN A 112 12.96 -5.43 -7.16
CA GLN A 112 12.92 -4.25 -8.01
C GLN A 112 13.87 -3.13 -7.50
N LEU A 113 13.86 -2.83 -6.20
CA LEU A 113 14.79 -1.84 -5.63
C LEU A 113 16.25 -2.27 -5.76
N ARG A 114 16.55 -3.55 -5.53
CA ARG A 114 17.90 -4.09 -5.73
C ARG A 114 18.36 -3.94 -7.18
N PHE A 115 17.49 -4.28 -8.13
CA PHE A 115 17.74 -4.08 -9.54
C PHE A 115 18.06 -2.60 -9.86
N GLN A 116 17.26 -1.67 -9.37
CA GLN A 116 17.51 -0.24 -9.54
C GLN A 116 18.86 0.19 -8.92
N LYS A 117 19.16 -0.29 -7.72
CA LYS A 117 20.41 0.00 -7.01
C LYS A 117 21.65 -0.45 -7.81
N THR A 118 21.58 -1.62 -8.49
CA THR A 118 22.69 -2.08 -9.36
C THR A 118 22.92 -1.17 -10.56
N HIS A 119 21.92 -0.35 -10.94
CA HIS A 119 22.01 0.64 -12.02
C HIS A 119 22.25 2.07 -11.51
N GLY A 120 22.63 2.23 -10.24
CA GLY A 120 22.88 3.54 -9.62
C GLY A 120 21.62 4.38 -9.38
N ARG A 121 20.44 3.76 -9.41
CA ARG A 121 19.15 4.44 -9.24
C ARG A 121 18.59 4.24 -7.83
N LYS A 122 17.83 5.22 -7.35
CA LYS A 122 17.31 5.24 -5.98
C LYS A 122 15.79 5.04 -5.86
N PHE A 123 15.04 5.05 -6.95
CA PHE A 123 13.59 4.87 -6.97
C PHE A 123 13.19 3.50 -7.50
N PHE A 124 11.94 3.11 -7.30
CA PHE A 124 11.42 1.85 -7.86
C PHE A 124 11.54 1.78 -9.39
N LEU A 125 11.43 2.93 -10.07
CA LEU A 125 11.46 2.99 -11.52
C LEU A 125 12.23 4.23 -12.00
N GLY A 126 13.18 4.01 -12.91
CA GLY A 126 13.93 5.09 -13.54
C GLY A 126 14.72 5.96 -12.56
N ASP A 127 14.87 7.23 -12.90
CA ASP A 127 15.75 8.17 -12.19
C ASP A 127 14.97 9.22 -11.35
N SER A 128 13.64 9.15 -11.37
CA SER A 128 12.74 10.06 -10.67
C SER A 128 11.72 9.31 -9.81
N VAL A 129 11.22 9.98 -8.78
CA VAL A 129 10.14 9.46 -7.94
C VAL A 129 8.89 9.17 -8.78
N THR A 130 8.20 8.08 -8.48
CA THR A 130 6.97 7.65 -9.15
C THR A 130 5.85 7.38 -8.14
N ALA A 131 4.65 7.12 -8.63
CA ALA A 131 3.52 6.73 -7.77
C ALA A 131 3.82 5.50 -6.92
N VAL A 132 4.64 4.55 -7.42
CA VAL A 132 5.05 3.34 -6.69
C VAL A 132 5.75 3.70 -5.38
N ASP A 133 6.65 4.69 -5.42
CA ASP A 133 7.43 5.13 -4.26
C ASP A 133 6.53 5.67 -3.15
N PHE A 134 5.55 6.50 -3.51
CA PHE A 134 4.57 7.05 -2.56
C PHE A 134 3.61 5.98 -2.03
N TYR A 135 3.13 5.08 -2.89
CA TYR A 135 2.27 3.98 -2.45
C TYR A 135 3.01 3.06 -1.50
N TRP A 136 4.27 2.71 -1.80
CA TRP A 136 5.06 1.93 -0.86
C TRP A 136 5.25 2.66 0.47
N ALA A 137 5.66 3.93 0.46
CA ALA A 137 5.85 4.70 1.68
C ALA A 137 4.60 4.71 2.58
N ALA A 138 3.40 4.84 1.97
CA ALA A 138 2.14 4.81 2.71
C ALA A 138 1.77 3.40 3.20
N PHE A 139 1.81 2.38 2.31
CA PHE A 139 1.33 1.03 2.60
C PHE A 139 2.30 0.18 3.43
N SER A 140 3.59 0.52 3.47
CA SER A 140 4.58 -0.12 4.34
C SER A 140 4.19 -0.08 5.83
N ASN A 141 3.39 0.91 6.25
CA ASN A 141 2.82 0.99 7.59
C ASN A 141 1.92 -0.20 7.96
N LEU A 142 1.46 -0.98 6.99
CA LEU A 142 0.75 -2.23 7.24
C LEU A 142 1.70 -3.41 7.52
N CYS A 143 3.00 -3.23 7.28
CA CYS A 143 4.04 -4.23 7.55
C CYS A 143 4.91 -3.84 8.74
N GLU A 144 5.22 -2.55 8.87
CA GLU A 144 5.93 -1.97 10.00
C GLU A 144 5.45 -0.53 10.21
N LEU A 145 4.65 -0.34 11.24
CA LEU A 145 4.05 0.96 11.54
C LEU A 145 5.10 1.95 12.02
N MET A 146 5.16 3.12 11.40
CA MET A 146 6.01 4.22 11.83
C MET A 146 5.69 4.69 13.25
N PRO A 147 6.66 5.34 13.94
CA PRO A 147 6.42 5.99 15.23
C PRO A 147 5.23 6.97 15.17
N PRO A 148 4.58 7.24 16.32
CA PRO A 148 3.39 8.12 16.37
C PRO A 148 3.61 9.52 15.81
N GLU A 149 4.82 10.03 15.87
CA GLU A 149 5.22 11.36 15.36
C GLU A 149 5.14 11.44 13.83
N ARG A 150 5.38 10.31 13.15
CA ARG A 150 5.36 10.22 11.68
C ARG A 150 4.06 9.59 11.13
N CYS A 151 3.41 8.73 11.92
CA CYS A 151 2.14 8.10 11.57
C CYS A 151 1.19 8.12 12.78
N PRO A 152 0.42 9.20 12.97
CA PRO A 152 -0.47 9.37 14.11
C PRO A 152 -1.72 8.49 13.96
N VAL A 153 -1.62 7.24 14.38
CA VAL A 153 -2.76 6.32 14.53
C VAL A 153 -3.29 6.43 15.95
N SER A 154 -4.62 6.45 16.12
CA SER A 154 -5.24 6.53 17.45
C SER A 154 -4.78 5.36 18.35
N PRO A 155 -4.55 5.60 19.67
CA PRO A 155 -3.98 4.59 20.58
C PRO A 155 -4.80 3.28 20.64
N ASP A 156 -6.12 3.36 20.50
CA ASP A 156 -7.04 2.22 20.49
C ASP A 156 -6.89 1.35 19.23
N ARG A 157 -6.45 1.92 18.11
CA ARG A 157 -6.27 1.20 16.83
C ARG A 157 -4.83 0.78 16.56
N ARG A 158 -3.86 1.47 17.17
CA ARG A 158 -2.44 1.23 16.93
C ARG A 158 -2.03 -0.24 17.12
N PRO A 159 -2.47 -0.95 18.19
CA PRO A 159 -2.13 -2.36 18.37
C PRO A 159 -2.58 -3.28 17.22
N LEU A 160 -3.67 -2.93 16.53
CA LEU A 160 -4.14 -3.69 15.35
C LEU A 160 -3.15 -3.58 14.18
N PHE A 161 -2.58 -2.40 13.94
CA PHE A 161 -1.58 -2.18 12.89
C PHE A 161 -0.21 -2.75 13.25
N GLU A 162 0.15 -2.79 14.53
CA GLU A 162 1.40 -3.36 15.04
C GLU A 162 1.37 -4.90 15.10
N ASN A 163 0.17 -5.50 15.02
CA ASN A 163 0.02 -6.95 14.96
C ASN A 163 0.40 -7.51 13.58
N VAL A 164 1.70 -7.69 13.38
CA VAL A 164 2.29 -8.24 12.16
C VAL A 164 2.90 -9.60 12.47
N SER A 165 2.62 -10.61 11.65
CA SER A 165 3.18 -11.96 11.82
C SER A 165 4.70 -11.97 11.67
N ASP A 166 5.36 -12.92 12.31
CA ASP A 166 6.81 -13.08 12.20
C ASP A 166 7.23 -13.45 10.76
N VAL A 167 6.36 -14.12 10.00
CA VAL A 167 6.60 -14.40 8.59
C VAL A 167 6.77 -13.11 7.80
N ILE A 168 5.86 -12.14 7.96
CA ILE A 168 5.96 -10.84 7.28
C ILE A 168 7.17 -10.05 7.77
N LYS A 169 7.43 -10.03 9.09
CA LYS A 169 8.59 -9.32 9.66
C LYS A 169 9.91 -9.85 9.12
N ASN A 170 10.05 -11.17 9.00
CA ASN A 170 11.26 -11.81 8.50
C ASN A 170 11.48 -11.60 6.99
N GLU A 171 10.41 -11.35 6.22
CA GLU A 171 10.47 -11.06 4.79
C GLU A 171 10.60 -9.56 4.48
N LEU A 172 10.50 -8.72 5.48
CA LEU A 172 10.61 -7.27 5.32
C LEU A 172 12.09 -6.89 5.13
N ASP A 173 12.51 -6.86 3.89
CA ASP A 173 13.88 -6.57 3.50
C ASP A 173 14.29 -5.15 3.91
N PRO A 174 15.48 -4.94 4.51
CA PRO A 174 15.96 -3.62 4.90
C PRO A 174 15.93 -2.58 3.75
N ILE A 175 16.18 -2.99 2.50
CA ILE A 175 16.14 -2.06 1.35
C ILE A 175 14.77 -1.40 1.17
N LEU A 176 13.70 -2.10 1.52
CA LEU A 176 12.33 -1.59 1.45
C LEU A 176 12.11 -0.50 2.51
N MET A 177 12.64 -0.72 3.72
CA MET A 177 12.49 0.21 4.83
C MET A 177 13.38 1.45 4.66
N GLU A 178 14.62 1.26 4.22
CA GLU A 178 15.52 2.37 3.83
C GLU A 178 14.88 3.24 2.74
N HIS A 179 14.23 2.61 1.77
CA HIS A 179 13.53 3.32 0.71
C HIS A 179 12.32 4.11 1.24
N ARG A 180 11.48 3.49 2.10
CA ARG A 180 10.37 4.17 2.76
C ARG A 180 10.84 5.42 3.49
N ASP A 181 11.84 5.25 4.36
CA ASP A 181 12.32 6.32 5.22
C ASP A 181 12.87 7.48 4.40
N ARG A 182 13.63 7.18 3.35
CA ARG A 182 14.11 8.21 2.42
C ARG A 182 12.97 8.95 1.73
N VAL A 183 11.95 8.26 1.22
CA VAL A 183 10.80 8.91 0.55
C VAL A 183 10.04 9.79 1.54
N MET A 184 9.87 9.31 2.78
CA MET A 184 9.23 10.09 3.83
C MET A 184 10.04 11.34 4.23
N ASP A 185 11.36 11.26 4.22
CA ASP A 185 12.24 12.39 4.56
C ASP A 185 12.34 13.41 3.42
N GLU A 186 12.32 12.95 2.15
CA GLU A 186 12.48 13.82 0.99
C GLU A 186 11.19 14.53 0.57
N TYR A 187 9.99 13.96 0.87
CA TYR A 187 8.72 14.41 0.25
C TYR A 187 7.59 14.71 1.25
N PHE A 188 7.74 14.37 2.54
CA PHE A 188 6.73 14.60 3.58
C PHE A 188 7.28 15.35 4.78
#